data_9faaa6140eccae03cde6b73d84d38a2b
#
_entry.id   9faaa6140eccae03cde6b73d84d38a2b
#
_cell.length_a   1.000
_cell.length_b   1.000
_cell.length_c   1.000
_cell.angle_alpha   90.00
_cell.angle_beta   90.00
_cell.angle_gamma   90.00
#
_symmetry.space_group_name_H-M   'P 1'
#
loop_
_entity.id
_entity.type
_entity.pdbx_description
1 polymer ?
#
loop_
_entity_poly.entity_id
_entity_poly.type
_entity_poly.pdbx_seq_one_letter_code
_entity_poly.pdbx_strand_id
1 'polypeptide(L)'
;MKSSIIESIKALPPLSATIMEIKRVYADKNSTITDMAKVIENDPMIVANILKIANSPLYGFGREIKNVTQAVTLFGMNMTRSIAIGNAIRKLLNVDMQPYGVTSEEFAYNSSLQASLLFNWYKKIDKQKAEELFLAAFLQEMGKILIASEVIQNDETISFASEIENSNNLSVVERAYSNVTSAEVTAMIFEYWGFDTDFVEMIRHSDDPSFALSEVKEYATALNIVKTIVPINKPFSEMSINFGLKIASDALYDTALLEESILQIMSFKE
;
A
#
# COMPACT_ATOMS: atom_id res chain seq x y z
N MET A 1 8.06 2.36 -22.39
CA MET A 1 8.59 2.55 -21.04
C MET A 1 9.84 3.41 -21.17
N LYS A 2 9.92 4.51 -20.44
CA LYS A 2 11.12 5.33 -20.44
C LYS A 2 12.26 4.53 -19.79
N SER A 3 13.45 4.54 -20.38
CA SER A 3 14.62 3.80 -19.85
C SER A 3 15.01 4.28 -18.45
N SER A 4 14.71 5.54 -18.12
CA SER A 4 14.97 6.17 -16.82
C SER A 4 14.32 5.45 -15.64
N ILE A 5 13.05 5.04 -15.73
CA ILE A 5 12.37 4.30 -14.63
C ILE A 5 13.03 2.92 -14.42
N ILE A 6 13.37 2.21 -15.51
CA ILE A 6 14.05 0.91 -15.40
C ILE A 6 15.43 1.08 -14.73
N GLU A 7 16.17 2.11 -15.12
CA GLU A 7 17.48 2.42 -14.51
C GLU A 7 17.32 2.79 -13.04
N SER A 8 16.31 3.57 -12.69
CA SER A 8 15.99 3.90 -11.30
C SER A 8 15.65 2.65 -10.47
N ILE A 9 14.88 1.70 -11.02
CA ILE A 9 14.58 0.43 -10.35
C ILE A 9 15.87 -0.39 -10.13
N LYS A 10 16.73 -0.49 -11.13
CA LYS A 10 18.01 -1.21 -11.01
C LYS A 10 18.99 -0.56 -10.04
N ALA A 11 18.87 0.74 -9.83
CA ALA A 11 19.67 1.50 -8.86
C ALA A 11 19.12 1.43 -7.42
N LEU A 12 17.94 0.82 -7.21
CA LEU A 12 17.40 0.65 -5.87
C LEU A 12 18.33 -0.21 -5.00
N PRO A 13 18.54 0.20 -3.74
CA PRO A 13 19.33 -0.60 -2.82
C PRO A 13 18.63 -1.95 -2.54
N PRO A 14 19.39 -3.00 -2.20
CA PRO A 14 18.80 -4.25 -1.75
C PRO A 14 18.02 -4.04 -0.45
N LEU A 15 17.05 -4.90 -0.21
CA LEU A 15 16.31 -4.91 1.04
C LEU A 15 17.27 -5.10 2.24
N SER A 16 17.01 -4.39 3.35
CA SER A 16 17.87 -4.47 4.53
C SER A 16 17.90 -5.89 5.11
N ALA A 17 19.00 -6.20 5.84
CA ALA A 17 19.13 -7.48 6.52
C ALA A 17 17.94 -7.79 7.45
N THR A 18 17.41 -6.78 8.13
CA THR A 18 16.24 -6.92 9.01
C THR A 18 15.00 -7.34 8.22
N ILE A 19 14.77 -6.76 7.02
CA ILE A 19 13.63 -7.19 6.17
C ILE A 19 13.81 -8.63 5.71
N MET A 20 15.02 -9.01 5.30
CA MET A 20 15.31 -10.38 4.87
C MET A 20 15.08 -11.37 6.02
N GLU A 21 15.45 -11.01 7.24
CA GLU A 21 15.24 -11.84 8.42
C GLU A 21 13.75 -11.92 8.79
N ILE A 22 12.98 -10.83 8.70
CA ILE A 22 11.53 -10.84 8.87
C ILE A 22 10.86 -11.78 7.85
N LYS A 23 11.28 -11.74 6.57
CA LYS A 23 10.79 -12.68 5.53
C LYS A 23 11.11 -14.12 5.90
N ARG A 24 12.32 -14.40 6.39
CA ARG A 24 12.77 -15.74 6.82
C ARG A 24 11.95 -16.28 7.98
N VAL A 25 11.79 -15.49 9.05
CA VAL A 25 11.00 -15.88 10.24
C VAL A 25 9.53 -16.12 9.84
N TYR A 26 8.99 -15.31 8.96
CA TYR A 26 7.61 -15.50 8.49
C TYR A 26 7.44 -16.79 7.65
N ALA A 27 8.42 -17.16 6.84
CA ALA A 27 8.36 -18.38 6.01
C ALA A 27 8.55 -19.67 6.83
N ASP A 28 9.14 -19.59 8.02
CA ASP A 28 9.33 -20.73 8.90
C ASP A 28 8.06 -21.02 9.71
N LYS A 29 7.38 -22.14 9.42
CA LYS A 29 6.16 -22.57 10.10
C LYS A 29 6.33 -22.82 11.61
N ASN A 30 7.55 -22.99 12.11
CA ASN A 30 7.86 -23.18 13.51
C ASN A 30 8.14 -21.86 14.25
N SER A 31 8.25 -20.75 13.52
CA SER A 31 8.48 -19.45 14.12
C SER A 31 7.31 -18.95 14.94
N THR A 32 7.63 -18.29 16.04
CA THR A 32 6.66 -17.76 17.01
C THR A 32 6.56 -16.25 16.96
N ILE A 33 5.53 -15.71 17.62
CA ILE A 33 5.39 -14.25 17.87
C ILE A 33 6.67 -13.67 18.52
N THR A 34 7.28 -14.43 19.42
CA THR A 34 8.51 -14.00 20.11
C THR A 34 9.69 -13.91 19.16
N ASP A 35 9.80 -14.80 18.17
CA ASP A 35 10.89 -14.77 17.19
C ASP A 35 10.73 -13.56 16.27
N MET A 36 9.52 -13.27 15.81
CA MET A 36 9.22 -12.07 15.04
C MET A 36 9.53 -10.80 15.83
N ALA A 37 9.11 -10.73 17.10
CA ALA A 37 9.38 -9.57 17.96
C ALA A 37 10.88 -9.33 18.13
N LYS A 38 11.68 -10.36 18.38
CA LYS A 38 13.15 -10.25 18.50
C LYS A 38 13.81 -9.68 17.25
N VAL A 39 13.40 -10.12 16.05
CA VAL A 39 13.95 -9.59 14.81
C VAL A 39 13.63 -8.11 14.66
N ILE A 40 12.38 -7.72 14.95
CA ILE A 40 11.93 -6.33 14.88
C ILE A 40 12.66 -5.43 15.89
N GLU A 41 12.89 -5.92 17.10
CA GLU A 41 13.57 -5.20 18.18
C GLU A 41 15.03 -4.83 17.84
N ASN A 42 15.65 -5.50 16.86
CA ASN A 42 16.97 -5.15 16.36
C ASN A 42 17.00 -3.86 15.51
N ASP A 43 15.86 -3.34 15.09
CA ASP A 43 15.75 -2.10 14.33
C ASP A 43 14.85 -1.08 15.05
N PRO A 44 15.44 -0.10 15.77
CA PRO A 44 14.67 0.90 16.53
C PRO A 44 13.66 1.70 15.69
N MET A 45 13.94 1.89 14.39
CA MET A 45 13.03 2.61 13.52
C MET A 45 11.80 1.77 13.19
N ILE A 46 11.97 0.47 12.96
CA ILE A 46 10.85 -0.44 12.75
C ILE A 46 10.02 -0.54 14.03
N VAL A 47 10.67 -0.63 15.20
CA VAL A 47 10.00 -0.61 16.52
C VAL A 47 9.13 0.64 16.66
N ALA A 48 9.70 1.84 16.46
CA ALA A 48 8.96 3.09 16.58
C ALA A 48 7.76 3.15 15.64
N ASN A 49 7.92 2.72 14.39
CA ASN A 49 6.86 2.72 13.40
C ASN A 49 5.74 1.72 13.76
N ILE A 50 6.07 0.50 14.18
CA ILE A 50 5.08 -0.49 14.59
C ILE A 50 4.28 0.02 15.80
N LEU A 51 4.95 0.60 16.80
CA LEU A 51 4.27 1.15 17.97
C LEU A 51 3.40 2.36 17.62
N LYS A 52 3.86 3.25 16.72
CA LYS A 52 3.08 4.37 16.21
C LYS A 52 1.80 3.88 15.53
N ILE A 53 1.90 2.88 14.67
CA ILE A 53 0.76 2.29 13.96
C ILE A 53 -0.17 1.58 14.94
N ALA A 54 0.36 0.79 15.88
CA ALA A 54 -0.43 0.08 16.87
C ALA A 54 -1.24 1.02 17.78
N ASN A 55 -0.72 2.21 18.05
CA ASN A 55 -1.39 3.23 18.85
C ASN A 55 -2.24 4.21 18.02
N SER A 56 -2.31 4.01 16.69
CA SER A 56 -3.18 4.81 15.84
C SER A 56 -4.66 4.46 16.07
N PRO A 57 -5.55 5.46 16.12
CA PRO A 57 -7.00 5.24 16.20
C PRO A 57 -7.54 4.31 15.11
N LEU A 58 -6.89 4.27 13.94
CA LEU A 58 -7.29 3.41 12.80
C LEU A 58 -7.39 1.92 13.15
N TYR A 59 -6.68 1.46 14.19
CA TYR A 59 -6.68 0.05 14.60
C TYR A 59 -7.49 -0.21 15.88
N GLY A 60 -7.88 0.83 16.62
CA GLY A 60 -8.90 0.79 17.67
C GLY A 60 -8.65 -0.19 18.82
N PHE A 61 -7.40 -0.43 19.24
CA PHE A 61 -7.11 -1.40 20.30
C PHE A 61 -7.57 -0.97 21.71
N GLY A 62 -8.07 0.26 21.86
CA GLY A 62 -8.67 0.74 23.12
C GLY A 62 -7.71 0.83 24.33
N ARG A 63 -6.42 0.52 24.13
CA ARG A 63 -5.36 0.60 25.15
C ARG A 63 -4.03 0.95 24.50
N GLU A 64 -3.15 1.58 25.26
CA GLU A 64 -1.79 1.90 24.82
C GLU A 64 -0.93 0.62 24.64
N ILE A 65 -0.27 0.50 23.48
CA ILE A 65 0.65 -0.57 23.14
C ILE A 65 2.07 -0.09 23.39
N LYS A 66 2.78 -0.73 24.34
CA LYS A 66 4.06 -0.22 24.87
C LYS A 66 5.28 -0.96 24.35
N ASN A 67 5.13 -2.14 23.76
CA ASN A 67 6.25 -2.94 23.26
C ASN A 67 5.86 -3.77 22.02
N VAL A 68 6.90 -4.23 21.31
CA VAL A 68 6.77 -4.96 20.05
C VAL A 68 5.99 -6.27 20.24
N THR A 69 6.27 -7.03 21.32
CA THR A 69 5.57 -8.29 21.57
C THR A 69 4.06 -8.09 21.71
N GLN A 70 3.61 -7.02 22.38
CA GLN A 70 2.19 -6.67 22.46
C GLN A 70 1.63 -6.33 21.07
N ALA A 71 2.37 -5.55 20.28
CA ALA A 71 1.96 -5.20 18.91
C ALA A 71 1.83 -6.45 18.04
N VAL A 72 2.83 -7.35 18.06
CA VAL A 72 2.81 -8.62 17.29
C VAL A 72 1.65 -9.52 17.75
N THR A 73 1.37 -9.56 19.06
CA THR A 73 0.24 -10.34 19.59
C THR A 73 -1.11 -9.83 19.09
N LEU A 74 -1.26 -8.52 18.94
CA LEU A 74 -2.53 -7.89 18.50
C LEU A 74 -2.71 -7.91 17.00
N PHE A 75 -1.66 -7.59 16.25
CA PHE A 75 -1.68 -7.59 14.80
C PHE A 75 -1.58 -8.98 14.18
N GLY A 76 -0.96 -9.94 14.89
CA GLY A 76 -0.54 -11.22 14.31
C GLY A 76 0.74 -11.09 13.47
N MET A 77 1.27 -12.22 13.06
CA MET A 77 2.53 -12.33 12.31
C MET A 77 2.44 -11.65 10.93
N ASN A 78 1.35 -11.88 10.19
CA ASN A 78 1.13 -11.35 8.84
C ASN A 78 1.15 -9.83 8.81
N MET A 79 0.30 -9.20 9.61
CA MET A 79 0.14 -7.76 9.64
C MET A 79 1.40 -7.05 10.17
N THR A 80 2.05 -7.65 11.19
CA THR A 80 3.32 -7.14 11.73
C THR A 80 4.42 -7.16 10.67
N ARG A 81 4.56 -8.29 9.94
CA ARG A 81 5.47 -8.39 8.80
C ARG A 81 5.19 -7.29 7.78
N SER A 82 3.93 -7.10 7.42
CA SER A 82 3.50 -6.12 6.42
C SER A 82 3.86 -4.69 6.82
N ILE A 83 3.59 -4.32 8.07
CA ILE A 83 3.94 -3.01 8.63
C ILE A 83 5.46 -2.81 8.63
N ALA A 84 6.23 -3.80 9.08
CA ALA A 84 7.68 -3.73 9.16
C ALA A 84 8.31 -3.57 7.76
N ILE A 85 7.95 -4.43 6.82
CA ILE A 85 8.44 -4.38 5.44
C ILE A 85 8.04 -3.07 4.77
N GLY A 86 6.77 -2.68 4.88
CA GLY A 86 6.25 -1.48 4.25
C GLY A 86 6.94 -0.20 4.70
N ASN A 87 7.18 -0.05 6.00
CA ASN A 87 7.91 1.12 6.53
C ASN A 87 9.37 1.14 6.11
N ALA A 88 10.04 -0.02 6.09
CA ALA A 88 11.42 -0.10 5.69
C ALA A 88 11.60 0.22 4.19
N ILE A 89 10.71 -0.26 3.33
CA ILE A 89 10.69 0.04 1.89
C ILE A 89 10.46 1.53 1.65
N ARG A 90 9.49 2.16 2.32
CA ARG A 90 9.24 3.60 2.19
C ARG A 90 10.45 4.46 2.53
N LYS A 91 11.22 4.05 3.52
CA LYS A 91 12.44 4.78 3.91
C LYS A 91 13.51 4.76 2.81
N LEU A 92 13.54 3.73 1.97
CA LEU A 92 14.49 3.61 0.85
C LEU A 92 14.13 4.57 -0.29
N LEU A 93 12.87 5.01 -0.38
CA LEU A 93 12.32 5.78 -1.49
C LEU A 93 11.84 7.16 -0.96
N ASN A 94 12.79 8.03 -0.63
CA ASN A 94 12.48 9.39 -0.16
C ASN A 94 12.53 10.37 -1.33
N VAL A 95 11.37 10.75 -1.88
CA VAL A 95 11.21 11.69 -3.00
C VAL A 95 10.11 12.70 -2.66
N ASP A 96 10.24 13.89 -3.24
CA ASP A 96 9.19 14.91 -3.18
C ASP A 96 7.94 14.44 -3.96
N MET A 97 6.80 14.41 -3.28
CA MET A 97 5.50 13.99 -3.83
C MET A 97 4.67 15.17 -4.37
N GLN A 98 5.28 16.37 -4.50
CA GLN A 98 4.63 17.55 -5.05
C GLN A 98 3.96 17.32 -6.42
N PRO A 99 4.51 16.51 -7.35
CA PRO A 99 3.81 16.19 -8.60
C PRO A 99 2.40 15.60 -8.39
N TYR A 100 2.19 14.87 -7.30
CA TYR A 100 0.86 14.34 -6.94
C TYR A 100 0.05 15.26 -6.03
N GLY A 101 0.53 16.48 -5.74
CA GLY A 101 -0.16 17.47 -4.91
C GLY A 101 -0.21 17.12 -3.42
N VAL A 102 0.71 16.28 -2.93
CA VAL A 102 0.76 15.84 -1.53
C VAL A 102 2.18 15.89 -0.97
N THR A 103 2.29 16.01 0.35
CA THR A 103 3.56 15.81 1.05
C THR A 103 3.92 14.33 1.18
N SER A 104 5.17 14.01 1.51
CA SER A 104 5.60 12.63 1.78
C SER A 104 4.85 12.01 2.98
N GLU A 105 4.49 12.82 3.97
CA GLU A 105 3.69 12.41 5.13
C GLU A 105 2.25 12.08 4.74
N GLU A 106 1.60 12.92 3.92
CA GLU A 106 0.26 12.67 3.40
C GLU A 106 0.22 11.44 2.51
N PHE A 107 1.22 11.27 1.64
CA PHE A 107 1.38 10.05 0.85
C PHE A 107 1.46 8.79 1.72
N ALA A 108 2.29 8.82 2.76
CA ALA A 108 2.44 7.73 3.71
C ALA A 108 1.14 7.45 4.48
N TYR A 109 0.44 8.51 4.91
CA TYR A 109 -0.82 8.41 5.63
C TYR A 109 -1.92 7.83 4.73
N ASN A 110 -2.08 8.34 3.50
CA ASN A 110 -3.11 7.87 2.57
C ASN A 110 -2.89 6.41 2.13
N SER A 111 -1.64 5.96 1.98
CA SER A 111 -1.35 4.54 1.77
C SER A 111 -1.71 3.68 2.99
N SER A 112 -1.56 4.23 4.22
CA SER A 112 -2.02 3.53 5.43
C SER A 112 -3.54 3.47 5.51
N LEU A 113 -4.26 4.50 5.03
CA LEU A 113 -5.72 4.49 4.91
C LEU A 113 -6.21 3.43 3.91
N GLN A 114 -5.54 3.29 2.75
CA GLN A 114 -5.85 2.21 1.78
C GLN A 114 -5.74 0.83 2.43
N ALA A 115 -4.62 0.56 3.10
CA ALA A 115 -4.39 -0.71 3.78
C ALA A 115 -5.41 -0.96 4.92
N SER A 116 -5.73 0.07 5.70
CA SER A 116 -6.71 -0.01 6.79
C SER A 116 -8.12 -0.24 6.27
N LEU A 117 -8.52 0.44 5.18
CA LEU A 117 -9.81 0.23 4.55
C LEU A 117 -9.93 -1.19 4.02
N LEU A 118 -8.92 -1.66 3.27
CA LEU A 118 -8.91 -3.03 2.76
C LEU A 118 -9.03 -4.04 3.90
N PHE A 119 -8.22 -3.90 4.95
CA PHE A 119 -8.24 -4.83 6.08
C PHE A 119 -9.59 -4.82 6.80
N ASN A 120 -10.15 -3.64 7.13
CA ASN A 120 -11.42 -3.54 7.84
C ASN A 120 -12.60 -4.06 7.03
N TRP A 121 -12.57 -3.89 5.72
CA TRP A 121 -13.57 -4.43 4.81
C TRP A 121 -13.38 -5.93 4.59
N TYR A 122 -12.19 -6.35 4.13
CA TYR A 122 -11.97 -7.73 3.67
C TYR A 122 -11.95 -8.74 4.81
N LYS A 123 -11.59 -8.35 6.05
CA LYS A 123 -11.68 -9.23 7.23
C LYS A 123 -13.11 -9.71 7.54
N LYS A 124 -14.14 -9.03 7.02
CA LYS A 124 -15.53 -9.43 7.13
C LYS A 124 -15.91 -10.48 6.08
N ILE A 125 -15.11 -10.63 5.04
CA ILE A 125 -15.24 -11.62 3.96
C ILE A 125 -14.33 -12.81 4.26
N ASP A 126 -13.02 -12.56 4.35
CA ASP A 126 -11.98 -13.53 4.67
C ASP A 126 -10.86 -12.86 5.48
N LYS A 127 -10.77 -13.21 6.76
CA LYS A 127 -9.79 -12.62 7.68
C LYS A 127 -8.35 -12.95 7.28
N GLN A 128 -8.08 -14.19 6.85
CA GLN A 128 -6.73 -14.60 6.48
C GLN A 128 -6.26 -13.83 5.23
N LYS A 129 -7.13 -13.72 4.24
CA LYS A 129 -6.84 -12.96 3.02
C LYS A 129 -6.69 -11.46 3.30
N ALA A 130 -7.48 -10.89 4.20
CA ALA A 130 -7.30 -9.49 4.61
C ALA A 130 -5.91 -9.21 5.17
N GLU A 131 -5.35 -10.12 5.96
CA GLU A 131 -3.99 -10.01 6.49
C GLU A 131 -2.91 -10.13 5.39
N GLU A 132 -3.11 -11.00 4.40
CA GLU A 132 -2.22 -11.17 3.24
C GLU A 132 -2.25 -9.93 2.33
N LEU A 133 -3.45 -9.41 2.04
CA LEU A 133 -3.67 -8.26 1.15
C LEU A 133 -3.25 -6.93 1.78
N PHE A 134 -3.14 -6.86 3.10
CA PHE A 134 -2.76 -5.62 3.80
C PHE A 134 -1.44 -5.05 3.28
N LEU A 135 -0.41 -5.91 3.09
CA LEU A 135 0.89 -5.47 2.56
C LEU A 135 0.75 -4.91 1.14
N ALA A 136 -0.01 -5.58 0.28
CA ALA A 136 -0.22 -5.14 -1.08
C ALA A 136 -0.91 -3.77 -1.13
N ALA A 137 -1.99 -3.59 -0.37
CA ALA A 137 -2.69 -2.31 -0.27
C ALA A 137 -1.83 -1.18 0.32
N PHE A 138 -0.95 -1.52 1.28
CA PHE A 138 -0.05 -0.56 1.90
C PHE A 138 1.03 -0.06 0.95
N LEU A 139 1.43 -0.87 -0.03
CA LEU A 139 2.57 -0.63 -0.91
C LEU A 139 2.18 -0.41 -2.38
N GLN A 140 0.92 -0.61 -2.77
CA GLN A 140 0.50 -0.57 -4.18
C GLN A 140 0.80 0.76 -4.90
N GLU A 141 1.03 1.85 -4.16
CA GLU A 141 1.29 3.18 -4.71
C GLU A 141 2.79 3.54 -4.79
N MET A 142 3.69 2.60 -4.45
CA MET A 142 5.14 2.88 -4.37
C MET A 142 5.74 3.34 -5.70
N GLY A 143 5.19 2.91 -6.83
CA GLY A 143 5.63 3.34 -8.15
C GLY A 143 5.47 4.83 -8.41
N LYS A 144 4.52 5.51 -7.71
CA LYS A 144 4.34 6.97 -7.79
C LYS A 144 5.59 7.73 -7.38
N ILE A 145 6.40 7.19 -6.49
CA ILE A 145 7.66 7.80 -6.04
C ILE A 145 8.65 7.90 -7.20
N LEU A 146 8.80 6.84 -8.00
CA LEU A 146 9.70 6.87 -9.15
C LEU A 146 9.13 7.71 -10.30
N ILE A 147 7.81 7.69 -10.51
CA ILE A 147 7.16 8.58 -11.49
C ILE A 147 7.33 10.03 -11.07
N ALA A 148 7.11 10.40 -9.79
CA ALA A 148 7.33 11.75 -9.28
C ALA A 148 8.77 12.19 -9.51
N SER A 149 9.75 11.33 -9.22
CA SER A 149 11.17 11.63 -9.49
C SER A 149 11.44 11.89 -10.96
N GLU A 150 10.86 11.12 -11.87
CA GLU A 150 11.03 11.32 -13.32
C GLU A 150 10.38 12.63 -13.80
N VAL A 151 9.17 12.92 -13.33
CA VAL A 151 8.45 14.16 -13.65
C VAL A 151 9.23 15.40 -13.19
N ILE A 152 9.81 15.34 -11.98
CA ILE A 152 10.68 16.42 -11.47
C ILE A 152 11.94 16.56 -12.33
N GLN A 153 12.61 15.47 -12.67
CA GLN A 153 13.82 15.49 -13.50
C GLN A 153 13.59 16.01 -14.91
N ASN A 154 12.37 15.87 -15.42
CA ASN A 154 11.98 16.35 -16.74
C ASN A 154 11.42 17.80 -16.73
N ASP A 155 11.41 18.49 -15.58
CA ASP A 155 10.77 19.81 -15.39
C ASP A 155 9.27 19.83 -15.74
N GLU A 156 8.57 18.71 -15.61
CA GLU A 156 7.14 18.54 -15.94
C GLU A 156 6.21 18.66 -14.72
N THR A 157 6.73 19.02 -13.54
CA THR A 157 5.99 19.03 -12.25
C THR A 157 4.69 19.82 -12.32
N ILE A 158 4.70 21.03 -12.88
CA ILE A 158 3.53 21.92 -12.90
C ILE A 158 2.43 21.37 -13.80
N SER A 159 2.77 20.92 -15.01
CA SER A 159 1.79 20.34 -15.95
C SER A 159 1.22 19.04 -15.42
N PHE A 160 2.05 18.15 -14.92
CA PHE A 160 1.62 16.89 -14.32
C PHE A 160 0.70 17.12 -13.12
N ALA A 161 1.07 17.99 -12.18
CA ALA A 161 0.26 18.30 -11.01
C ALA A 161 -1.11 18.87 -11.38
N SER A 162 -1.17 19.75 -12.39
CA SER A 162 -2.42 20.30 -12.90
C SER A 162 -3.34 19.20 -13.48
N GLU A 163 -2.79 18.24 -14.23
CA GLU A 163 -3.57 17.14 -14.77
C GLU A 163 -4.01 16.16 -13.68
N ILE A 164 -3.15 15.86 -12.70
CA ILE A 164 -3.47 15.03 -11.52
C ILE A 164 -4.63 15.64 -10.72
N GLU A 165 -4.61 16.96 -10.50
CA GLU A 165 -5.67 17.64 -9.76
C GLU A 165 -7.03 17.56 -10.45
N ASN A 166 -7.06 17.62 -11.78
CA ASN A 166 -8.26 17.62 -12.60
C ASN A 166 -8.70 16.22 -13.07
N SER A 167 -7.91 15.17 -12.78
CA SER A 167 -8.22 13.79 -13.18
C SER A 167 -8.93 13.01 -12.10
N ASN A 168 -9.88 12.17 -12.52
CA ASN A 168 -10.49 11.13 -11.69
C ASN A 168 -9.78 9.77 -11.84
N ASN A 169 -8.80 9.66 -12.74
CA ASN A 169 -8.01 8.46 -12.96
C ASN A 169 -6.54 8.83 -13.12
N LEU A 170 -5.78 8.69 -12.03
CA LEU A 170 -4.38 9.08 -11.97
C LEU A 170 -3.50 8.22 -12.89
N SER A 171 -3.85 6.95 -13.12
CA SER A 171 -3.08 6.05 -13.97
C SER A 171 -3.07 6.48 -15.44
N VAL A 172 -4.12 7.15 -15.91
CA VAL A 172 -4.17 7.73 -17.26
C VAL A 172 -3.16 8.86 -17.40
N VAL A 173 -3.07 9.76 -16.42
CA VAL A 173 -2.09 10.84 -16.39
C VAL A 173 -0.67 10.28 -16.32
N GLU A 174 -0.42 9.33 -15.40
CA GLU A 174 0.87 8.66 -15.27
C GLU A 174 1.32 8.06 -16.62
N ARG A 175 0.43 7.37 -17.31
CA ARG A 175 0.73 6.76 -18.62
C ARG A 175 1.04 7.79 -19.69
N ALA A 176 0.38 8.94 -19.66
CA ALA A 176 0.64 10.03 -20.64
C ALA A 176 2.06 10.60 -20.47
N TYR A 177 2.57 10.73 -19.25
CA TYR A 177 3.88 11.31 -18.97
C TYR A 177 5.02 10.28 -18.98
N SER A 178 4.79 9.08 -18.41
CA SER A 178 5.84 8.07 -18.17
C SER A 178 5.70 6.82 -19.04
N ASN A 179 4.64 6.67 -19.84
CA ASN A 179 4.28 5.47 -20.60
C ASN A 179 4.05 4.22 -19.73
N VAL A 180 3.93 4.39 -18.42
CA VAL A 180 3.64 3.32 -17.43
C VAL A 180 2.71 3.88 -16.37
N THR A 181 2.06 3.00 -15.62
CA THR A 181 1.29 3.37 -14.41
C THR A 181 2.08 3.09 -13.15
N SER A 182 1.68 3.71 -12.04
CA SER A 182 2.28 3.43 -10.74
C SER A 182 2.14 1.98 -10.32
N ALA A 183 1.05 1.31 -10.67
CA ALA A 183 0.86 -0.12 -10.40
C ALA A 183 1.89 -0.97 -11.13
N GLU A 184 2.14 -0.71 -12.40
CA GLU A 184 3.17 -1.39 -13.20
C GLU A 184 4.57 -1.16 -12.63
N VAL A 185 4.91 0.10 -12.27
CA VAL A 185 6.21 0.43 -11.66
C VAL A 185 6.36 -0.23 -10.29
N THR A 186 5.30 -0.24 -9.46
CA THR A 186 5.31 -0.92 -8.16
C THR A 186 5.57 -2.42 -8.33
N ALA A 187 4.89 -3.05 -9.26
CA ALA A 187 5.07 -4.47 -9.56
C ALA A 187 6.53 -4.76 -9.98
N MET A 188 7.12 -3.93 -10.86
CA MET A 188 8.53 -4.09 -11.27
C MET A 188 9.51 -3.92 -10.09
N ILE A 189 9.25 -3.02 -9.16
CA ILE A 189 10.06 -2.86 -7.94
C ILE A 189 10.02 -4.15 -7.12
N PHE A 190 8.84 -4.73 -6.91
CA PHE A 190 8.70 -5.95 -6.11
C PHE A 190 9.24 -7.19 -6.81
N GLU A 191 9.12 -7.26 -8.13
CA GLU A 191 9.76 -8.28 -8.95
C GLU A 191 11.29 -8.21 -8.81
N TYR A 192 11.88 -7.02 -8.89
CA TYR A 192 13.31 -6.79 -8.67
C TYR A 192 13.77 -7.21 -7.27
N TRP A 193 12.93 -7.01 -6.23
CA TRP A 193 13.24 -7.46 -4.86
C TRP A 193 12.83 -8.91 -4.57
N GLY A 194 12.39 -9.67 -5.56
CA GLY A 194 12.10 -11.11 -5.42
C GLY A 194 10.89 -11.39 -4.53
N PHE A 195 9.80 -10.63 -4.69
CA PHE A 195 8.51 -10.96 -4.09
C PHE A 195 7.79 -12.06 -4.88
N ASP A 196 6.82 -12.71 -4.24
CA ASP A 196 6.04 -13.79 -4.86
C ASP A 196 5.27 -13.28 -6.09
N THR A 197 5.15 -14.14 -7.11
CA THR A 197 4.50 -13.80 -8.38
C THR A 197 3.08 -13.31 -8.20
N ASP A 198 2.28 -13.98 -7.36
CA ASP A 198 0.89 -13.60 -7.11
C ASP A 198 0.79 -12.20 -6.47
N PHE A 199 1.72 -11.89 -5.54
CA PHE A 199 1.83 -10.57 -4.93
C PHE A 199 2.17 -9.49 -5.96
N VAL A 200 3.10 -9.78 -6.86
CA VAL A 200 3.50 -8.86 -7.94
C VAL A 200 2.34 -8.64 -8.91
N GLU A 201 1.69 -9.72 -9.36
CA GLU A 201 0.63 -9.66 -10.36
C GLU A 201 -0.65 -8.99 -9.86
N MET A 202 -1.06 -9.22 -8.60
CA MET A 202 -2.22 -8.50 -8.06
C MET A 202 -2.00 -6.99 -8.00
N ILE A 203 -0.78 -6.54 -7.71
CA ILE A 203 -0.42 -5.11 -7.72
C ILE A 203 -0.32 -4.58 -9.15
N ARG A 204 0.32 -5.31 -10.07
CA ARG A 204 0.46 -4.94 -11.47
C ARG A 204 -0.87 -4.58 -12.11
N HIS A 205 -1.89 -5.33 -11.79
CA HIS A 205 -3.23 -5.20 -12.36
C HIS A 205 -4.21 -4.44 -11.46
N SER A 206 -3.74 -3.78 -10.38
CA SER A 206 -4.62 -3.02 -9.48
C SER A 206 -5.22 -1.75 -10.11
N ASP A 207 -4.68 -1.25 -11.24
CA ASP A 207 -5.30 -0.15 -11.99
C ASP A 207 -6.37 -0.65 -12.97
N ASP A 208 -6.20 -1.85 -13.54
CA ASP A 208 -7.17 -2.50 -14.41
C ASP A 208 -7.19 -4.02 -14.18
N PRO A 209 -8.03 -4.51 -13.27
CA PRO A 209 -8.13 -5.93 -12.94
C PRO A 209 -8.65 -6.81 -14.08
N SER A 210 -9.15 -6.23 -15.19
CA SER A 210 -9.65 -7.00 -16.32
C SER A 210 -8.55 -7.82 -17.01
N PHE A 211 -7.31 -7.36 -16.92
CA PHE A 211 -6.13 -8.02 -17.47
C PHE A 211 -5.46 -9.01 -16.48
N ALA A 212 -5.92 -9.07 -15.23
CA ALA A 212 -5.36 -9.99 -14.25
C ALA A 212 -5.73 -11.46 -14.55
N LEU A 213 -4.81 -12.37 -14.24
CA LEU A 213 -5.08 -13.81 -14.25
C LEU A 213 -6.18 -14.16 -13.24
N SER A 214 -6.94 -15.21 -13.51
CA SER A 214 -8.09 -15.64 -12.68
C SER A 214 -7.73 -15.81 -11.21
N GLU A 215 -6.54 -16.31 -10.93
CA GLU A 215 -6.04 -16.64 -9.58
C GLU A 215 -5.85 -15.40 -8.71
N VAL A 216 -5.52 -14.25 -9.30
CA VAL A 216 -5.24 -12.99 -8.59
C VAL A 216 -6.24 -11.88 -8.89
N LYS A 217 -7.18 -12.10 -9.81
CA LYS A 217 -8.13 -11.09 -10.28
C LYS A 217 -9.00 -10.51 -9.16
N GLU A 218 -9.49 -11.36 -8.28
CA GLU A 218 -10.27 -10.95 -7.12
C GLU A 218 -9.47 -9.98 -6.24
N TYR A 219 -8.20 -10.28 -5.97
CA TYR A 219 -7.33 -9.48 -5.14
C TYR A 219 -6.92 -8.17 -5.81
N ALA A 220 -6.59 -8.20 -7.10
CA ALA A 220 -6.36 -7.00 -7.89
C ALA A 220 -7.58 -6.07 -7.88
N THR A 221 -8.79 -6.65 -7.95
CA THR A 221 -10.05 -5.89 -7.87
C THR A 221 -10.24 -5.25 -6.49
N ALA A 222 -9.96 -5.97 -5.40
CA ALA A 222 -10.03 -5.42 -4.05
C ALA A 222 -9.03 -4.26 -3.86
N LEU A 223 -7.81 -4.38 -4.39
CA LEU A 223 -6.81 -3.31 -4.41
C LEU A 223 -7.30 -2.10 -5.23
N ASN A 224 -7.87 -2.33 -6.41
CA ASN A 224 -8.46 -1.28 -7.25
C ASN A 224 -9.56 -0.50 -6.52
N ILE A 225 -10.47 -1.20 -5.84
CA ILE A 225 -11.57 -0.59 -5.08
C ILE A 225 -11.01 0.35 -4.01
N VAL A 226 -10.08 -0.11 -3.17
CA VAL A 226 -9.59 0.69 -2.06
C VAL A 226 -8.74 1.88 -2.52
N LYS A 227 -7.94 1.75 -3.58
CA LYS A 227 -7.20 2.88 -4.15
C LYS A 227 -8.10 3.91 -4.85
N THR A 228 -9.24 3.46 -5.39
CA THR A 228 -10.26 4.34 -5.97
C THR A 228 -10.98 5.14 -4.89
N ILE A 229 -11.33 4.52 -3.76
CA ILE A 229 -11.99 5.19 -2.63
C ILE A 229 -11.03 6.15 -1.90
N VAL A 230 -9.75 5.76 -1.83
CA VAL A 230 -8.70 6.48 -1.11
C VAL A 230 -7.58 6.87 -2.09
N PRO A 231 -7.84 7.67 -3.14
CA PRO A 231 -6.76 8.16 -4.00
C PRO A 231 -5.79 9.02 -3.18
N ILE A 232 -4.52 8.98 -3.57
CA ILE A 232 -3.44 9.62 -2.80
C ILE A 232 -3.67 11.12 -2.59
N ASN A 233 -4.27 11.81 -3.54
CA ASN A 233 -4.47 13.27 -3.51
C ASN A 233 -5.83 13.71 -2.92
N LYS A 234 -6.86 12.88 -2.98
CA LYS A 234 -8.24 13.24 -2.56
C LYS A 234 -8.94 12.08 -1.83
N PRO A 235 -8.39 11.58 -0.71
CA PRO A 235 -8.94 10.41 -0.02
C PRO A 235 -10.36 10.67 0.50
N PHE A 236 -11.25 9.73 0.22
CA PHE A 236 -12.66 9.73 0.66
C PHE A 236 -13.48 10.91 0.13
N SER A 237 -13.17 11.45 -1.06
CA SER A 237 -14.10 12.37 -1.71
C SER A 237 -15.40 11.64 -2.07
N GLU A 238 -16.54 12.35 -2.09
CA GLU A 238 -17.83 11.77 -2.45
C GLU A 238 -17.77 11.03 -3.80
N MET A 239 -17.08 11.63 -4.77
CA MET A 239 -16.88 11.03 -6.09
C MET A 239 -16.05 9.73 -6.02
N SER A 240 -14.95 9.72 -5.26
CA SER A 240 -14.09 8.54 -5.13
C SER A 240 -14.81 7.39 -4.41
N ILE A 241 -15.61 7.69 -3.39
CA ILE A 241 -16.44 6.70 -2.69
C ILE A 241 -17.45 6.10 -3.67
N ASN A 242 -18.21 6.93 -4.40
CA ASN A 242 -19.23 6.47 -5.34
C ASN A 242 -18.63 5.61 -6.46
N PHE A 243 -17.47 5.97 -6.99
CA PHE A 243 -16.79 5.14 -8.00
C PHE A 243 -16.31 3.80 -7.41
N GLY A 244 -15.71 3.81 -6.24
CA GLY A 244 -15.25 2.57 -5.60
C GLY A 244 -16.40 1.63 -5.24
N LEU A 245 -17.52 2.16 -4.73
CA LEU A 245 -18.74 1.37 -4.49
C LEU A 245 -19.33 0.78 -5.76
N LYS A 246 -19.30 1.54 -6.87
CA LYS A 246 -19.74 1.02 -8.16
C LYS A 246 -18.86 -0.13 -8.62
N ILE A 247 -17.52 0.01 -8.55
CA ILE A 247 -16.60 -1.09 -8.92
C ILE A 247 -16.87 -2.32 -8.04
N ALA A 248 -17.08 -2.13 -6.73
CA ALA A 248 -17.41 -3.23 -5.82
C ALA A 248 -18.71 -3.94 -6.19
N SER A 249 -19.76 -3.18 -6.53
CA SER A 249 -21.04 -3.72 -6.99
C SER A 249 -20.91 -4.48 -8.32
N ASP A 250 -20.18 -3.91 -9.29
CA ASP A 250 -19.96 -4.54 -10.60
C ASP A 250 -19.14 -5.85 -10.45
N ALA A 251 -18.28 -5.93 -9.44
CA ALA A 251 -17.51 -7.12 -9.09
C ALA A 251 -18.23 -8.08 -8.13
N LEU A 252 -19.52 -7.83 -7.85
CA LEU A 252 -20.37 -8.66 -6.99
C LEU A 252 -19.96 -8.73 -5.52
N TYR A 253 -19.23 -7.74 -5.02
CA TYR A 253 -18.99 -7.61 -3.58
C TYR A 253 -20.21 -7.03 -2.86
N ASP A 254 -20.36 -7.40 -1.58
CA ASP A 254 -21.35 -6.78 -0.70
C ASP A 254 -20.90 -5.33 -0.36
N THR A 255 -21.57 -4.35 -0.99
CA THR A 255 -21.25 -2.93 -0.79
C THR A 255 -21.57 -2.44 0.61
N ALA A 256 -22.53 -3.05 1.32
CA ALA A 256 -22.84 -2.64 2.70
C ALA A 256 -21.68 -2.87 3.66
N LEU A 257 -20.93 -3.98 3.50
CA LEU A 257 -19.72 -4.25 4.27
C LEU A 257 -18.61 -3.24 3.99
N LEU A 258 -18.51 -2.79 2.74
CA LEU A 258 -17.54 -1.77 2.32
C LEU A 258 -17.92 -0.39 2.87
N GLU A 259 -19.19 0.02 2.74
CA GLU A 259 -19.72 1.28 3.26
C GLU A 259 -19.52 1.40 4.78
N GLU A 260 -19.84 0.34 5.53
CA GLU A 260 -19.59 0.29 6.97
C GLU A 260 -18.11 0.51 7.31
N SER A 261 -17.20 -0.09 6.51
CA SER A 261 -15.77 0.05 6.71
C SER A 261 -15.26 1.45 6.35
N ILE A 262 -15.82 2.09 5.31
CA ILE A 262 -15.56 3.48 4.96
C ILE A 262 -15.96 4.40 6.11
N LEU A 263 -17.18 4.27 6.62
CA LEU A 263 -17.68 5.09 7.73
C LEU A 263 -16.83 4.90 8.98
N GLN A 264 -16.43 3.67 9.29
CA GLN A 264 -15.55 3.40 10.42
C GLN A 264 -14.19 4.11 10.27
N ILE A 265 -13.56 4.06 9.10
CA ILE A 265 -12.26 4.73 8.88
C ILE A 265 -12.41 6.25 8.91
N MET A 266 -13.48 6.80 8.33
CA MET A 266 -13.72 8.25 8.33
C MET A 266 -13.96 8.81 9.74
N SER A 267 -14.61 8.05 10.63
CA SER A 267 -14.84 8.48 12.01
C SER A 267 -13.57 8.63 12.86
N PHE A 268 -12.45 8.07 12.43
CA PHE A 268 -11.14 8.26 13.07
C PHE A 268 -10.33 9.44 12.49
N LYS A 269 -10.87 10.12 11.47
CA LYS A 269 -10.20 11.24 10.80
C LYS A 269 -10.57 12.60 11.43
N GLU A 270 -11.65 12.63 12.22
CA GLU A 270 -12.08 13.76 13.05
C GLU A 270 -11.34 13.76 14.40
#